data_6522335b2840f078db7f49ddcf6bb707
#
_entry.id   6522335b2840f078db7f49ddcf6bb707
#
_cell.length_a   1.000
_cell.length_b   1.000
_cell.length_c   1.000
_cell.angle_alpha   90.00
_cell.angle_beta   90.00
_cell.angle_gamma   90.00
#
_symmetry.space_group_name_H-M   'P 1'
#
loop_
_entity.id
_entity.type
_entity.pdbx_description
1 polymer ?
#
loop_
_entity_poly.entity_id
_entity_poly.type
_entity_poly.pdbx_seq_one_letter_code
_entity_poly.pdbx_strand_id
1 'polypeptide(L)'
;MYLAETPEQQALRKELREYFAAMLTPEVRAELGESGEGKPLFRELVRKLGADGWLGLGWPKEFGGQGRPATDQFIMFDEIQRAHAPFPFVTVNTVGPAIMAHGTQAQKDQYLTGILQGEINFAIGYTEPEAGTDLAALRCSAVLDGDEWVINGNKVYTSGANQSDYVWLACRTDTEAPKHQGITLIIVPTNTPGFEWTPIVTVGGVMTTATYYTDVRVPKENVIGEINGGWKLITMQLNHERVGLAALSGLTERLLDDVTTWCRVTPSGTGNDQKMIDVPWVQADLAKSHALLDAIRLMTWKLAKAVSDNTLGPAEASGVKVFGTEKAVEVYRILQGILGPVSHLREGSEGAVIHGEVERAARAAQINTFGGGVNEIQRELVSTAGLGLVRSTR
;
A
#
# COMPACT_ATOMS: atom_id res chain seq x y z
N MET A 1 -12.65 -9.68 -24.68
CA MET A 1 -11.51 -9.86 -23.78
C MET A 1 -11.88 -10.92 -22.76
N TYR A 2 -11.11 -12.01 -22.67
CA TYR A 2 -11.32 -13.04 -21.66
C TYR A 2 -10.45 -12.71 -20.44
N LEU A 3 -11.08 -12.50 -19.31
CA LEU A 3 -10.41 -12.09 -18.07
C LEU A 3 -10.61 -13.20 -17.01
N ALA A 4 -9.88 -14.30 -17.14
CA ALA A 4 -9.84 -15.35 -16.15
C ALA A 4 -8.40 -15.75 -15.87
N GLU A 5 -8.16 -16.24 -14.65
CA GLU A 5 -6.89 -16.85 -14.28
C GLU A 5 -6.65 -18.12 -15.10
N THR A 6 -5.41 -18.29 -15.56
CA THR A 6 -4.98 -19.55 -16.18
C THR A 6 -4.91 -20.66 -15.11
N PRO A 7 -4.84 -21.95 -15.50
CA PRO A 7 -4.64 -23.03 -14.54
C PRO A 7 -3.39 -22.83 -13.66
N GLU A 8 -2.30 -22.29 -14.21
CA GLU A 8 -1.06 -21.99 -13.49
C GLU A 8 -1.27 -20.88 -12.46
N GLN A 9 -2.06 -19.86 -12.81
CA GLN A 9 -2.40 -18.74 -11.92
C GLN A 9 -3.33 -19.19 -10.79
N GLN A 10 -4.28 -20.07 -11.09
CA GLN A 10 -5.14 -20.70 -10.07
C GLN A 10 -4.30 -21.55 -9.10
N ALA A 11 -3.32 -22.29 -9.62
CA ALA A 11 -2.39 -23.08 -8.80
C ALA A 11 -1.54 -22.15 -7.90
N LEU A 12 -1.00 -21.03 -8.44
CA LEU A 12 -0.28 -20.03 -7.67
C LEU A 12 -1.14 -19.43 -6.55
N ARG A 13 -2.39 -19.07 -6.84
CA ARG A 13 -3.32 -18.55 -5.84
C ARG A 13 -3.55 -19.53 -4.72
N LYS A 14 -3.74 -20.80 -5.06
CA LYS A 14 -3.93 -21.87 -4.08
C LYS A 14 -2.68 -22.04 -3.20
N GLU A 15 -1.50 -22.10 -3.81
CA GLU A 15 -0.21 -22.21 -3.12
C GLU A 15 -0.01 -21.05 -2.13
N LEU A 16 -0.22 -19.80 -2.57
CA LEU A 16 -0.11 -18.62 -1.71
C LEU A 16 -1.10 -18.64 -0.56
N ARG A 17 -2.34 -19.07 -0.81
CA ARG A 17 -3.38 -19.17 0.23
C ARG A 17 -3.00 -20.21 1.29
N GLU A 18 -2.53 -21.38 0.88
CA GLU A 18 -2.06 -22.42 1.78
C GLU A 18 -0.81 -21.97 2.55
N TYR A 19 0.12 -21.29 1.88
CA TYR A 19 1.33 -20.76 2.49
C TYR A 19 0.99 -19.73 3.58
N PHE A 20 0.15 -18.72 3.29
CA PHE A 20 -0.23 -17.74 4.29
C PHE A 20 -1.09 -18.33 5.42
N ALA A 21 -1.94 -19.31 5.15
CA ALA A 21 -2.69 -20.00 6.19
C ALA A 21 -1.77 -20.76 7.17
N ALA A 22 -0.72 -21.40 6.65
CA ALA A 22 0.28 -22.09 7.47
C ALA A 22 1.18 -21.12 8.25
N MET A 23 1.53 -19.97 7.65
CA MET A 23 2.39 -18.96 8.29
C MET A 23 1.67 -18.19 9.38
N LEU A 24 0.38 -17.87 9.19
CA LEU A 24 -0.39 -16.98 10.05
C LEU A 24 -1.40 -17.80 10.90
N THR A 25 -0.87 -18.62 11.80
CA THR A 25 -1.68 -19.36 12.78
C THR A 25 -2.44 -18.40 13.71
N PRO A 26 -3.48 -18.84 14.44
CA PRO A 26 -4.18 -18.00 15.42
C PRO A 26 -3.24 -17.34 16.43
N GLU A 27 -2.20 -18.06 16.89
CA GLU A 27 -1.20 -17.56 17.84
C GLU A 27 -0.35 -16.45 17.22
N VAL A 28 0.12 -16.63 15.98
CA VAL A 28 0.89 -15.63 15.23
C VAL A 28 0.04 -14.38 15.01
N ARG A 29 -1.23 -14.54 14.65
CA ARG A 29 -2.16 -13.41 14.49
C ARG A 29 -2.38 -12.65 15.79
N ALA A 30 -2.57 -13.35 16.91
CA ALA A 30 -2.73 -12.74 18.23
C ALA A 30 -1.47 -11.96 18.64
N GLU A 31 -0.28 -12.49 18.36
CA GLU A 31 0.98 -11.80 18.64
C GLU A 31 1.19 -10.58 17.72
N LEU A 32 0.87 -10.66 16.43
CA LEU A 32 0.93 -9.51 15.51
C LEU A 32 -0.05 -8.41 15.91
N GLY A 33 -1.25 -8.77 16.40
CA GLY A 33 -2.32 -7.81 16.71
C GLY A 33 -2.82 -7.07 15.47
N GLU A 34 -3.36 -5.86 15.66
CA GLU A 34 -4.08 -5.15 14.60
C GLU A 34 -3.22 -4.82 13.35
N SER A 35 -1.96 -4.41 13.51
CA SER A 35 -1.11 -4.01 12.38
C SER A 35 0.17 -4.84 12.24
N GLY A 36 0.62 -5.47 13.32
CA GLY A 36 1.92 -6.14 13.38
C GLY A 36 3.13 -5.21 13.22
N GLU A 37 2.93 -4.01 12.70
CA GLU A 37 4.01 -3.05 12.45
C GLU A 37 4.72 -2.65 13.75
N GLY A 38 6.05 -2.58 13.72
CA GLY A 38 6.89 -2.25 14.88
C GLY A 38 7.21 -3.44 15.77
N LYS A 39 6.66 -4.63 15.52
CA LYS A 39 6.94 -5.84 16.30
C LYS A 39 8.09 -6.66 15.69
N PRO A 40 8.94 -7.29 16.51
CA PRO A 40 10.01 -8.17 16.01
C PRO A 40 9.47 -9.28 15.10
N LEU A 41 8.34 -9.90 15.46
CA LEU A 41 7.68 -10.95 14.67
C LEU A 41 7.34 -10.50 13.25
N PHE A 42 6.93 -9.24 13.05
CA PHE A 42 6.70 -8.71 11.70
C PHE A 42 7.95 -8.84 10.83
N ARG A 43 9.12 -8.41 11.34
CA ARG A 43 10.39 -8.51 10.62
C ARG A 43 10.82 -9.96 10.39
N GLU A 44 10.56 -10.86 11.33
CA GLU A 44 10.84 -12.30 11.16
C GLU A 44 10.02 -12.92 10.03
N LEU A 45 8.73 -12.59 9.96
CA LEU A 45 7.86 -13.07 8.90
C LEU A 45 8.23 -12.49 7.53
N VAL A 46 8.66 -11.23 7.48
CA VAL A 46 9.17 -10.62 6.24
C VAL A 46 10.46 -11.31 5.77
N ARG A 47 11.40 -11.62 6.68
CA ARG A 47 12.60 -12.41 6.34
C ARG A 47 12.24 -13.82 5.86
N LYS A 48 11.24 -14.45 6.46
CA LYS A 48 10.73 -15.73 5.99
C LYS A 48 10.20 -15.64 4.56
N LEU A 49 9.42 -14.61 4.23
CA LEU A 49 8.97 -14.35 2.86
C LEU A 49 10.15 -14.18 1.89
N GLY A 50 11.21 -13.50 2.33
CA GLY A 50 12.45 -13.35 1.56
C GLY A 50 13.16 -14.67 1.33
N ALA A 51 13.37 -15.46 2.40
CA ALA A 51 14.03 -16.77 2.34
C ALA A 51 13.26 -17.76 1.45
N ASP A 52 11.92 -17.69 1.45
CA ASP A 52 11.05 -18.53 0.63
C ASP A 52 10.88 -17.97 -0.81
N GLY A 53 11.52 -16.83 -1.14
CA GLY A 53 11.56 -16.23 -2.48
C GLY A 53 10.34 -15.39 -2.86
N TRP A 54 9.38 -15.21 -1.96
CA TRP A 54 8.13 -14.50 -2.27
C TRP A 54 8.32 -13.00 -2.47
N LEU A 55 9.28 -12.36 -1.79
CA LEU A 55 9.52 -10.92 -1.98
C LEU A 55 9.98 -10.58 -3.41
N GLY A 56 10.66 -11.51 -4.08
CA GLY A 56 11.18 -11.36 -5.42
C GLY A 56 10.27 -11.84 -6.56
N LEU A 57 9.00 -12.17 -6.32
CA LEU A 57 8.13 -12.82 -7.31
C LEU A 57 8.16 -12.09 -8.68
N GLY A 58 8.00 -10.79 -8.69
CA GLY A 58 7.95 -9.99 -9.91
C GLY A 58 9.26 -9.32 -10.29
N TRP A 59 10.29 -9.39 -9.46
CA TRP A 59 11.56 -8.76 -9.78
C TRP A 59 12.29 -9.50 -10.90
N PRO A 60 13.04 -8.77 -11.78
CA PRO A 60 13.86 -9.40 -12.81
C PRO A 60 14.84 -10.42 -12.23
N LYS A 61 15.10 -11.47 -12.98
CA LYS A 61 16.02 -12.54 -12.57
C LYS A 61 17.46 -12.05 -12.35
N GLU A 62 17.89 -11.05 -13.11
CA GLU A 62 19.20 -10.41 -12.98
C GLU A 62 19.41 -9.73 -11.62
N PHE A 63 18.33 -9.36 -10.92
CA PHE A 63 18.36 -8.82 -9.56
C PHE A 63 17.94 -9.84 -8.49
N GLY A 64 17.93 -11.15 -8.83
CA GLY A 64 17.62 -12.23 -7.90
C GLY A 64 16.13 -12.55 -7.77
N GLY A 65 15.26 -11.93 -8.57
CA GLY A 65 13.84 -12.21 -8.59
C GLY A 65 13.43 -13.41 -9.45
N GLN A 66 12.12 -13.72 -9.45
CA GLN A 66 11.56 -14.82 -10.24
C GLN A 66 11.18 -14.40 -11.68
N GLY A 67 11.02 -13.10 -11.94
CA GLY A 67 10.65 -12.55 -13.25
C GLY A 67 9.22 -12.89 -13.66
N ARG A 68 8.31 -13.11 -12.70
CA ARG A 68 6.91 -13.40 -13.00
C ARG A 68 6.15 -12.15 -13.48
N PRO A 69 5.13 -12.29 -14.32
CA PRO A 69 4.38 -11.17 -14.86
C PRO A 69 3.60 -10.40 -13.78
N ALA A 70 3.17 -9.17 -14.09
CA ALA A 70 2.41 -8.34 -13.17
C ALA A 70 1.06 -8.96 -12.77
N THR A 71 0.47 -9.83 -13.59
CA THR A 71 -0.72 -10.60 -13.24
C THR A 71 -0.49 -11.57 -12.10
N ASP A 72 0.68 -12.20 -12.03
CA ASP A 72 1.04 -13.10 -10.93
C ASP A 72 1.36 -12.30 -9.65
N GLN A 73 1.99 -11.12 -9.79
CA GLN A 73 2.18 -10.20 -8.66
C GLN A 73 0.84 -9.71 -8.11
N PHE A 74 -0.14 -9.44 -8.97
CA PHE A 74 -1.49 -9.08 -8.54
C PHE A 74 -2.12 -10.20 -7.69
N ILE A 75 -2.02 -11.47 -8.12
CA ILE A 75 -2.51 -12.61 -7.35
C ILE A 75 -1.83 -12.68 -5.98
N MET A 76 -0.52 -12.45 -5.93
CA MET A 76 0.21 -12.43 -4.66
C MET A 76 -0.28 -11.31 -3.73
N PHE A 77 -0.47 -10.09 -4.23
CA PHE A 77 -0.96 -8.97 -3.41
C PHE A 77 -2.39 -9.19 -2.94
N ASP A 78 -3.23 -9.77 -3.77
CA ASP A 78 -4.61 -10.13 -3.42
C ASP A 78 -4.63 -11.15 -2.26
N GLU A 79 -3.81 -12.19 -2.32
CA GLU A 79 -3.70 -13.18 -1.24
C GLU A 79 -3.01 -12.64 0.02
N ILE A 80 -2.02 -11.74 -0.10
CA ILE A 80 -1.43 -11.00 1.03
C ILE A 80 -2.50 -10.18 1.75
N GLN A 81 -3.30 -9.43 1.01
CA GLN A 81 -4.38 -8.62 1.57
C GLN A 81 -5.47 -9.50 2.18
N ARG A 82 -5.88 -10.59 1.50
CA ARG A 82 -6.85 -11.56 2.02
C ARG A 82 -6.39 -12.19 3.32
N ALA A 83 -5.13 -12.55 3.42
CA ALA A 83 -4.54 -13.13 4.62
C ALA A 83 -4.23 -12.09 5.71
N HIS A 84 -4.22 -10.80 5.38
CA HIS A 84 -3.66 -9.73 6.21
C HIS A 84 -2.21 -10.06 6.64
N ALA A 85 -1.40 -10.49 5.66
CA ALA A 85 -0.03 -10.91 5.91
C ALA A 85 0.93 -9.72 5.98
N PRO A 86 1.97 -9.78 6.83
CA PRO A 86 3.06 -8.83 6.82
C PRO A 86 3.74 -8.79 5.46
N PHE A 87 3.89 -7.59 4.90
CA PHE A 87 4.58 -7.41 3.62
C PHE A 87 5.19 -6.00 3.51
N PRO A 88 6.49 -5.86 3.15
CA PRO A 88 7.16 -4.57 3.05
C PRO A 88 6.85 -3.91 1.69
N PHE A 89 5.60 -3.54 1.49
CA PHE A 89 5.05 -3.11 0.19
C PHE A 89 5.87 -1.96 -0.44
N VAL A 90 6.13 -0.90 0.33
CA VAL A 90 6.90 0.27 -0.13
C VAL A 90 8.30 -0.13 -0.57
N THR A 91 8.97 -0.95 0.23
CA THR A 91 10.34 -1.39 -0.04
C THR A 91 10.44 -2.21 -1.32
N VAL A 92 9.56 -3.22 -1.46
CA VAL A 92 9.63 -4.18 -2.57
C VAL A 92 9.05 -3.64 -3.87
N ASN A 93 7.95 -2.86 -3.79
CA ASN A 93 7.22 -2.45 -4.99
C ASN A 93 7.48 -1.01 -5.44
N THR A 94 8.10 -0.21 -4.58
CA THR A 94 8.34 1.22 -4.87
C THR A 94 9.83 1.52 -4.90
N VAL A 95 10.52 1.29 -3.78
CA VAL A 95 11.93 1.64 -3.63
C VAL A 95 12.84 0.71 -4.43
N GLY A 96 12.68 -0.60 -4.30
CA GLY A 96 13.49 -1.58 -5.03
C GLY A 96 13.46 -1.35 -6.55
N PRO A 97 12.30 -1.29 -7.20
CA PRO A 97 12.22 -0.98 -8.63
C PRO A 97 12.85 0.36 -9.02
N ALA A 98 12.76 1.39 -8.17
CA ALA A 98 13.40 2.67 -8.43
C ALA A 98 14.94 2.58 -8.35
N ILE A 99 15.48 1.83 -7.39
CA ILE A 99 16.93 1.56 -7.30
C ILE A 99 17.39 0.74 -8.51
N MET A 100 16.64 -0.27 -8.93
CA MET A 100 16.97 -1.05 -10.14
C MET A 100 17.08 -0.17 -11.38
N ALA A 101 16.14 0.76 -11.56
CA ALA A 101 16.05 1.60 -12.74
C ALA A 101 17.04 2.78 -12.73
N HIS A 102 17.29 3.38 -11.56
CA HIS A 102 17.96 4.67 -11.45
C HIS A 102 19.15 4.70 -10.49
N GLY A 103 19.36 3.64 -9.70
CA GLY A 103 20.51 3.54 -8.81
C GLY A 103 21.82 3.26 -9.56
N THR A 104 22.92 3.72 -9.00
CA THR A 104 24.26 3.30 -9.42
C THR A 104 24.48 1.81 -9.14
N GLN A 105 25.51 1.21 -9.75
CA GLN A 105 25.82 -0.20 -9.48
C GLN A 105 26.11 -0.42 -7.99
N ALA A 106 26.85 0.46 -7.35
CA ALA A 106 27.15 0.40 -5.92
C ALA A 106 25.86 0.40 -5.06
N GLN A 107 24.88 1.24 -5.39
CA GLN A 107 23.60 1.26 -4.70
C GLN A 107 22.78 -0.01 -4.94
N LYS A 108 22.78 -0.55 -6.16
CA LYS A 108 22.14 -1.83 -6.47
C LYS A 108 22.73 -2.96 -5.64
N ASP A 109 24.05 -3.04 -5.59
CA ASP A 109 24.78 -4.06 -4.83
C ASP A 109 24.55 -3.92 -3.31
N GLN A 110 24.42 -2.68 -2.83
CA GLN A 110 24.22 -2.39 -1.41
C GLN A 110 22.81 -2.75 -0.93
N TYR A 111 21.76 -2.47 -1.73
CA TYR A 111 20.38 -2.52 -1.22
C TYR A 111 19.55 -3.70 -1.73
N LEU A 112 19.69 -4.11 -3.02
CA LEU A 112 18.70 -4.98 -3.63
C LEU A 112 18.67 -6.38 -3.02
N THR A 113 19.82 -6.97 -2.70
CA THR A 113 19.87 -8.29 -2.07
C THR A 113 19.24 -8.26 -0.68
N GLY A 114 19.55 -7.26 0.16
CA GLY A 114 18.97 -7.15 1.49
C GLY A 114 17.47 -6.88 1.47
N ILE A 115 16.96 -6.16 0.46
CA ILE A 115 15.51 -5.99 0.24
C ILE A 115 14.86 -7.35 -0.06
N LEU A 116 15.42 -8.13 -0.98
CA LEU A 116 14.88 -9.46 -1.34
C LEU A 116 14.91 -10.46 -0.17
N GLN A 117 15.89 -10.34 0.70
CA GLN A 117 16.01 -11.16 1.92
C GLN A 117 15.11 -10.68 3.06
N GLY A 118 14.43 -9.54 2.91
CA GLY A 118 13.61 -8.95 3.96
C GLY A 118 14.43 -8.37 5.13
N GLU A 119 15.70 -8.11 4.91
CA GLU A 119 16.63 -7.55 5.91
C GLU A 119 16.61 -6.03 5.91
N ILE A 120 16.41 -5.41 4.73
CA ILE A 120 16.38 -3.96 4.54
C ILE A 120 14.96 -3.49 4.29
N ASN A 121 14.50 -2.53 5.10
CA ASN A 121 13.23 -1.87 4.95
C ASN A 121 13.39 -0.37 4.77
N PHE A 122 12.54 0.20 3.90
CA PHE A 122 12.47 1.63 3.62
C PHE A 122 11.12 2.21 4.04
N ALA A 123 11.14 3.40 4.60
CA ALA A 123 9.99 4.28 4.70
C ALA A 123 10.07 5.39 3.64
N ILE A 124 8.92 5.96 3.23
CA ILE A 124 8.88 7.10 2.29
C ILE A 124 8.66 8.39 3.06
N GLY A 125 9.59 9.34 2.93
CA GLY A 125 9.52 10.68 3.49
C GLY A 125 9.21 11.72 2.40
N TYR A 126 7.91 11.85 2.04
CA TYR A 126 7.47 12.79 1.01
C TYR A 126 6.69 13.95 1.60
N THR A 127 5.57 13.65 2.25
CA THR A 127 4.59 14.61 2.73
C THR A 127 5.15 15.48 3.86
N GLU A 128 4.87 16.79 3.80
CA GLU A 128 5.15 17.75 4.88
C GLU A 128 3.84 18.31 5.43
N PRO A 129 3.84 18.90 6.62
CA PRO A 129 2.62 19.51 7.18
C PRO A 129 1.95 20.50 6.23
N GLU A 130 2.72 21.22 5.41
CA GLU A 130 2.23 22.22 4.46
C GLU A 130 2.26 21.76 2.99
N ALA A 131 2.78 20.57 2.70
CA ALA A 131 2.93 20.04 1.34
C ALA A 131 2.48 18.58 1.25
N GLY A 132 1.17 18.36 1.20
CA GLY A 132 0.54 17.04 0.99
C GLY A 132 0.08 16.87 -0.46
N THR A 133 -1.11 17.36 -0.80
CA THR A 133 -1.65 17.27 -2.18
C THR A 133 -0.77 18.02 -3.20
N ASP A 134 -0.26 19.19 -2.86
CA ASP A 134 0.78 19.88 -3.63
C ASP A 134 2.18 19.47 -3.13
N LEU A 135 2.54 18.21 -3.38
CA LEU A 135 3.82 17.65 -2.94
C LEU A 135 5.02 18.41 -3.48
N ALA A 136 4.91 18.98 -4.68
CA ALA A 136 5.99 19.78 -5.26
C ALA A 136 6.32 21.06 -4.48
N ALA A 137 5.46 21.47 -3.54
CA ALA A 137 5.72 22.60 -2.64
C ALA A 137 6.56 22.24 -1.41
N LEU A 138 7.11 21.03 -1.33
CA LEU A 138 7.95 20.55 -0.22
C LEU A 138 9.15 21.49 0.03
N ARG A 139 9.53 21.64 1.31
CA ARG A 139 10.55 22.56 1.80
C ARG A 139 11.70 21.92 2.57
N CYS A 140 11.57 20.64 2.97
CA CYS A 140 12.68 19.91 3.59
C CYS A 140 13.89 20.03 2.68
N SER A 141 14.93 20.72 3.13
CA SER A 141 16.07 21.12 2.31
C SER A 141 17.22 20.15 2.42
N ALA A 142 18.03 20.05 1.37
CA ALA A 142 19.32 19.41 1.39
C ALA A 142 20.33 20.29 0.67
N VAL A 143 21.40 20.68 1.39
CA VAL A 143 22.46 21.53 0.88
C VAL A 143 23.76 20.73 0.84
N LEU A 144 24.47 20.76 -0.28
CA LEU A 144 25.76 20.08 -0.41
C LEU A 144 26.84 20.87 0.33
N ASP A 145 27.51 20.23 1.29
CA ASP A 145 28.63 20.76 2.06
C ASP A 145 29.81 19.80 1.93
N GLY A 146 30.73 20.13 1.03
CA GLY A 146 31.82 19.22 0.67
C GLY A 146 31.31 17.97 -0.03
N ASP A 147 31.53 16.80 0.59
CA ASP A 147 31.10 15.50 0.07
C ASP A 147 29.83 14.95 0.77
N GLU A 148 29.14 15.80 1.53
CA GLU A 148 27.95 15.42 2.28
C GLU A 148 26.75 16.34 1.99
N TRP A 149 25.55 15.76 1.96
CA TRP A 149 24.31 16.52 2.04
C TRP A 149 23.96 16.82 3.50
N VAL A 150 23.69 18.08 3.81
CA VAL A 150 23.16 18.54 5.09
C VAL A 150 21.65 18.74 4.93
N ILE A 151 20.88 17.94 5.65
CA ILE A 151 19.41 17.87 5.49
C ILE A 151 18.74 18.52 6.70
N ASN A 152 17.81 19.44 6.42
CA ASN A 152 17.01 20.14 7.44
C ASN A 152 15.54 20.20 7.04
N GLY A 153 14.66 19.89 8.01
CA GLY A 153 13.22 19.94 7.82
C GLY A 153 12.47 18.86 8.54
N ASN A 154 11.22 18.65 8.16
CA ASN A 154 10.37 17.63 8.76
C ASN A 154 9.43 17.02 7.73
N LYS A 155 9.06 15.77 7.95
CA LYS A 155 8.05 15.06 7.18
C LYS A 155 6.95 14.54 8.11
N VAL A 156 5.79 14.30 7.56
CA VAL A 156 4.65 13.74 8.28
C VAL A 156 4.04 12.58 7.49
N TYR A 157 3.45 11.64 8.20
CA TYR A 157 2.92 10.40 7.63
C TYR A 157 3.99 9.54 6.94
N THR A 158 5.21 9.54 7.51
CA THR A 158 6.31 8.67 7.10
C THR A 158 6.09 7.29 7.74
N SER A 159 5.10 6.55 7.25
CA SER A 159 4.69 5.27 7.84
C SER A 159 5.83 4.28 7.88
N GLY A 160 6.01 3.64 9.04
CA GLY A 160 7.04 2.64 9.24
C GLY A 160 8.45 3.19 9.51
N ALA A 161 8.68 4.52 9.57
CA ALA A 161 10.04 5.06 9.81
C ALA A 161 10.63 4.63 11.18
N ASN A 162 9.77 4.32 12.15
CA ASN A 162 10.18 3.82 13.47
C ASN A 162 10.80 2.41 13.44
N GLN A 163 10.69 1.70 12.34
CA GLN A 163 11.18 0.32 12.18
C GLN A 163 11.93 0.10 10.86
N SER A 164 12.03 1.12 10.01
CA SER A 164 12.79 1.07 8.76
C SER A 164 14.27 1.33 9.00
N ASP A 165 15.10 0.75 8.14
CA ASP A 165 16.55 0.96 8.17
C ASP A 165 16.93 2.26 7.47
N TYR A 166 16.10 2.69 6.50
CA TYR A 166 16.30 3.89 5.69
C TYR A 166 15.02 4.65 5.44
N VAL A 167 15.14 5.95 5.24
CA VAL A 167 14.09 6.79 4.65
C VAL A 167 14.46 7.15 3.22
N TRP A 168 13.55 6.88 2.31
CA TRP A 168 13.54 7.36 0.94
C TRP A 168 12.97 8.77 0.93
N LEU A 169 13.85 9.78 0.98
CA LEU A 169 13.50 11.14 1.32
C LEU A 169 13.49 12.06 0.10
N ALA A 170 12.41 12.83 -0.09
CA ALA A 170 12.35 13.92 -1.06
C ALA A 170 12.78 15.23 -0.40
N CYS A 171 13.82 15.85 -0.96
CA CYS A 171 14.37 17.13 -0.48
C CYS A 171 14.36 18.21 -1.54
N ARG A 172 14.28 19.47 -1.10
CA ARG A 172 14.51 20.65 -1.91
C ARG A 172 16.03 20.90 -1.98
N THR A 173 16.62 20.71 -3.15
CA THR A 173 18.05 20.94 -3.41
C THR A 173 18.33 22.21 -4.21
N ASP A 174 17.28 22.76 -4.86
CA ASP A 174 17.34 24.06 -5.55
C ASP A 174 16.06 24.84 -5.22
N THR A 175 16.22 25.95 -4.49
CA THR A 175 15.13 26.84 -4.06
C THR A 175 14.73 27.86 -5.13
N GLU A 176 15.61 28.13 -6.11
CA GLU A 176 15.38 29.10 -7.17
C GLU A 176 14.67 28.47 -8.38
N ALA A 177 14.76 27.14 -8.51
CA ALA A 177 14.11 26.42 -9.59
C ALA A 177 12.57 26.39 -9.45
N PRO A 178 11.82 26.26 -10.57
CA PRO A 178 10.41 25.96 -10.52
C PRO A 178 10.13 24.74 -9.63
N LYS A 179 9.04 24.78 -8.86
CA LYS A 179 8.78 23.83 -7.77
C LYS A 179 8.94 22.32 -8.11
N HIS A 180 8.73 21.94 -9.37
CA HIS A 180 8.89 20.55 -9.84
C HIS A 180 10.33 20.21 -10.27
N GLN A 181 11.26 21.17 -10.33
CA GLN A 181 12.60 21.00 -10.90
C GLN A 181 13.73 21.08 -9.87
N GLY A 182 13.45 21.43 -8.64
CA GLY A 182 14.48 21.56 -7.58
C GLY A 182 14.37 20.47 -6.52
N ILE A 183 13.88 19.29 -6.85
CA ILE A 183 13.67 18.17 -5.91
C ILE A 183 14.66 17.07 -6.22
N THR A 184 15.28 16.52 -5.17
CA THR A 184 16.18 15.36 -5.25
C THR A 184 15.71 14.28 -4.29
N LEU A 185 15.88 13.01 -4.65
CA LEU A 185 15.66 11.88 -3.76
C LEU A 185 16.98 11.44 -3.12
N ILE A 186 16.97 11.32 -1.79
CA ILE A 186 18.16 10.99 -1.00
C ILE A 186 17.81 9.83 -0.05
N ILE A 187 18.67 8.83 0.01
CA ILE A 187 18.55 7.72 0.98
C ILE A 187 19.19 8.17 2.30
N VAL A 188 18.38 8.19 3.36
CA VAL A 188 18.81 8.58 4.71
C VAL A 188 18.74 7.38 5.64
N PRO A 189 19.86 6.89 6.20
CA PRO A 189 19.82 5.88 7.25
C PRO A 189 19.11 6.42 8.51
N THR A 190 18.21 5.63 9.11
CA THR A 190 17.41 6.07 10.27
C THR A 190 18.23 6.19 11.57
N ASN A 191 19.44 5.66 11.59
CA ASN A 191 20.38 5.78 12.71
C ASN A 191 21.35 6.97 12.55
N THR A 192 21.17 7.83 11.54
CA THR A 192 22.02 9.01 11.32
C THR A 192 21.76 10.04 12.44
N PRO A 193 22.81 10.64 13.05
CA PRO A 193 22.64 11.72 14.03
C PRO A 193 21.79 12.87 13.45
N GLY A 194 20.86 13.40 14.27
CA GLY A 194 19.94 14.46 13.86
C GLY A 194 18.65 13.94 13.21
N PHE A 195 18.53 12.63 12.95
CA PHE A 195 17.25 12.03 12.56
C PHE A 195 16.46 11.62 13.81
N GLU A 196 15.24 12.10 13.90
CA GLU A 196 14.31 11.76 14.98
C GLU A 196 12.92 11.49 14.40
N TRP A 197 12.08 10.77 15.17
CA TRP A 197 10.70 10.52 14.82
C TRP A 197 9.77 10.55 16.03
N THR A 198 8.50 10.87 15.80
CA THR A 198 7.43 10.76 16.80
C THR A 198 6.24 9.99 16.23
N PRO A 199 5.54 9.18 17.05
CA PRO A 199 4.40 8.42 16.58
C PRO A 199 3.18 9.33 16.36
N ILE A 200 2.40 9.01 15.31
CA ILE A 200 1.07 9.58 15.06
C ILE A 200 0.09 8.41 15.10
N VAL A 201 -0.74 8.35 16.14
CA VAL A 201 -1.80 7.35 16.25
C VAL A 201 -3.01 7.84 15.48
N THR A 202 -3.36 7.13 14.40
CA THR A 202 -4.48 7.52 13.55
C THR A 202 -5.79 6.91 14.01
N VAL A 203 -6.92 7.53 13.62
CA VAL A 203 -8.26 6.96 13.84
C VAL A 203 -8.39 5.57 13.19
N GLY A 204 -7.72 5.35 12.06
CA GLY A 204 -7.67 4.06 11.35
C GLY A 204 -7.00 2.92 12.12
N GLY A 205 -6.38 3.18 13.27
CA GLY A 205 -5.66 2.17 14.06
C GLY A 205 -4.23 1.93 13.60
N VAL A 206 -3.86 2.37 12.39
CA VAL A 206 -2.50 2.29 11.89
C VAL A 206 -1.69 3.43 12.50
N MET A 207 -0.51 3.10 13.07
CA MET A 207 0.45 4.10 13.52
C MET A 207 1.27 4.57 12.33
N THR A 208 1.39 5.88 12.17
CA THR A 208 2.37 6.50 11.27
C THR A 208 3.32 7.38 12.06
N THR A 209 4.26 8.05 11.42
CA THR A 209 5.24 8.89 12.12
C THR A 209 5.38 10.26 11.51
N ALA A 210 5.68 11.25 12.35
CA ALA A 210 6.37 12.46 11.94
C ALA A 210 7.87 12.23 12.08
N THR A 211 8.66 12.69 11.11
CA THR A 211 10.12 12.57 11.10
C THR A 211 10.76 13.93 10.99
N TYR A 212 11.87 14.11 11.70
CA TYR A 212 12.58 15.37 11.83
C TYR A 212 14.03 15.18 11.40
N TYR A 213 14.56 16.15 10.72
CA TYR A 213 15.91 16.19 10.20
C TYR A 213 16.55 17.49 10.66
N THR A 214 17.53 17.40 11.57
CA THR A 214 18.28 18.54 12.11
C THR A 214 19.75 18.32 11.83
N ASP A 215 20.27 19.03 10.81
CA ASP A 215 21.64 18.91 10.32
C ASP A 215 22.04 17.43 10.05
N VAL A 216 21.10 16.64 9.53
CA VAL A 216 21.35 15.25 9.17
C VAL A 216 22.33 15.22 8.01
N ARG A 217 23.49 14.57 8.21
CA ARG A 217 24.55 14.46 7.22
C ARG A 217 24.58 13.07 6.59
N VAL A 218 24.54 13.05 5.26
CA VAL A 218 24.68 11.80 4.49
C VAL A 218 25.62 12.03 3.31
N PRO A 219 26.38 10.98 2.87
CA PRO A 219 27.26 11.06 1.74
C PRO A 219 26.54 11.53 0.46
N LYS A 220 27.25 12.24 -0.39
CA LYS A 220 26.70 12.72 -1.68
C LYS A 220 26.21 11.58 -2.58
N GLU A 221 26.78 10.40 -2.43
CA GLU A 221 26.44 9.18 -3.14
C GLU A 221 25.07 8.60 -2.76
N ASN A 222 24.43 9.11 -1.68
CA ASN A 222 23.10 8.67 -1.27
C ASN A 222 21.96 9.25 -2.15
N VAL A 223 22.28 10.09 -3.11
CA VAL A 223 21.32 10.57 -4.13
C VAL A 223 20.94 9.43 -5.07
N ILE A 224 19.66 9.30 -5.35
CA ILE A 224 19.15 8.38 -6.36
C ILE A 224 18.78 9.15 -7.63
N GLY A 225 19.32 8.70 -8.76
CA GLY A 225 19.16 9.37 -10.03
C GLY A 225 19.94 10.68 -10.11
N GLU A 226 19.36 11.70 -10.74
CA GLU A 226 19.98 12.99 -10.95
C GLU A 226 19.60 13.99 -9.86
N ILE A 227 20.54 14.86 -9.47
CA ILE A 227 20.23 16.03 -8.62
C ILE A 227 19.17 16.88 -9.33
N ASN A 228 18.17 17.35 -8.59
CA ASN A 228 17.01 18.08 -9.09
C ASN A 228 16.08 17.28 -10.02
N GLY A 229 16.36 15.99 -10.27
CA GLY A 229 15.55 15.08 -11.10
C GLY A 229 14.48 14.29 -10.34
N GLY A 230 14.37 14.48 -9.03
CA GLY A 230 13.56 13.66 -8.13
C GLY A 230 12.05 13.65 -8.44
N TRP A 231 11.50 14.75 -9.00
CA TRP A 231 10.08 14.80 -9.34
C TRP A 231 9.67 13.74 -10.37
N LYS A 232 10.50 13.49 -11.36
CA LYS A 232 10.26 12.43 -12.35
C LYS A 232 10.20 11.05 -11.68
N LEU A 233 11.11 10.79 -10.75
CA LEU A 233 11.15 9.53 -9.99
C LEU A 233 9.91 9.36 -9.11
N ILE A 234 9.51 10.42 -8.38
CA ILE A 234 8.31 10.43 -7.55
C ILE A 234 7.06 10.09 -8.37
N THR A 235 6.89 10.73 -9.53
CA THR A 235 5.70 10.49 -10.38
C THR A 235 5.68 9.07 -10.96
N MET A 236 6.83 8.52 -11.32
CA MET A 236 6.93 7.12 -11.76
C MET A 236 6.57 6.15 -10.63
N GLN A 237 7.10 6.35 -9.42
CA GLN A 237 6.82 5.53 -8.25
C GLN A 237 5.34 5.53 -7.88
N LEU A 238 4.69 6.71 -7.86
CA LEU A 238 3.26 6.82 -7.58
C LEU A 238 2.39 6.07 -8.61
N ASN A 239 2.83 5.92 -9.85
CA ASN A 239 2.13 5.10 -10.84
C ASN A 239 2.23 3.60 -10.51
N HIS A 240 3.41 3.12 -10.10
CA HIS A 240 3.60 1.72 -9.69
C HIS A 240 2.85 1.41 -8.38
N GLU A 241 2.86 2.31 -7.41
CA GLU A 241 2.12 2.17 -6.16
C GLU A 241 0.61 2.00 -6.39
N ARG A 242 0.03 2.75 -7.33
CA ARG A 242 -1.40 2.65 -7.68
C ARG A 242 -1.81 1.25 -8.17
N VAL A 243 -0.93 0.54 -8.85
CA VAL A 243 -1.18 -0.84 -9.28
C VAL A 243 -1.30 -1.77 -8.08
N GLY A 244 -0.43 -1.62 -7.10
CA GLY A 244 -0.50 -2.41 -5.86
C GLY A 244 -1.67 -2.04 -4.97
N LEU A 245 -2.01 -0.74 -4.86
CA LEU A 245 -3.17 -0.27 -4.10
C LEU A 245 -4.51 -0.72 -4.72
N ALA A 246 -4.54 -1.00 -6.02
CA ALA A 246 -5.73 -1.54 -6.67
C ALA A 246 -6.04 -2.98 -6.21
N ALA A 247 -5.05 -3.73 -5.70
CA ALA A 247 -5.23 -5.08 -5.16
C ALA A 247 -5.93 -5.13 -3.77
N LEU A 248 -6.54 -4.05 -3.30
CA LEU A 248 -7.20 -3.99 -1.99
C LEU A 248 -8.50 -4.80 -1.89
N SER A 249 -8.86 -5.59 -2.92
CA SER A 249 -10.07 -6.40 -2.92
C SER A 249 -9.98 -7.62 -1.99
N GLY A 250 -8.82 -8.24 -1.82
CA GLY A 250 -8.66 -9.51 -1.11
C GLY A 250 -9.20 -9.52 0.32
N LEU A 251 -8.86 -8.50 1.14
CA LEU A 251 -9.40 -8.37 2.50
C LEU A 251 -10.92 -8.14 2.48
N THR A 252 -11.41 -7.28 1.59
CA THR A 252 -12.84 -6.94 1.51
C THR A 252 -13.66 -8.14 1.06
N GLU A 253 -13.15 -8.94 0.10
CA GLU A 253 -13.78 -10.21 -0.34
C GLU A 253 -13.83 -11.22 0.80
N ARG A 254 -12.74 -11.39 1.57
CA ARG A 254 -12.74 -12.28 2.72
C ARG A 254 -13.76 -11.86 3.76
N LEU A 255 -13.85 -10.57 4.09
CA LEU A 255 -14.82 -10.08 5.06
C LEU A 255 -16.27 -10.22 4.55
N LEU A 256 -16.52 -10.12 3.25
CA LEU A 256 -17.81 -10.44 2.65
C LEU A 256 -18.16 -11.94 2.84
N ASP A 257 -17.19 -12.84 2.63
CA ASP A 257 -17.35 -14.27 2.86
C ASP A 257 -17.64 -14.56 4.34
N ASP A 258 -16.92 -13.93 5.26
CA ASP A 258 -17.07 -14.09 6.70
C ASP A 258 -18.44 -13.59 7.19
N VAL A 259 -18.89 -12.41 6.72
CA VAL A 259 -20.23 -11.87 7.01
C VAL A 259 -21.32 -12.76 6.41
N THR A 260 -21.12 -13.27 5.20
CA THR A 260 -22.07 -14.20 4.58
C THR A 260 -22.20 -15.49 5.40
N THR A 261 -21.06 -16.01 5.90
CA THR A 261 -21.06 -17.18 6.77
C THR A 261 -21.75 -16.90 8.10
N TRP A 262 -21.49 -15.74 8.70
CA TRP A 262 -22.19 -15.29 9.91
C TRP A 262 -23.72 -15.19 9.68
N CYS A 263 -24.17 -14.65 8.55
CA CYS A 263 -25.58 -14.55 8.19
C CYS A 263 -26.27 -15.91 8.08
N ARG A 264 -25.56 -16.96 7.63
CA ARG A 264 -26.11 -18.32 7.50
C ARG A 264 -26.41 -18.99 8.83
N VAL A 265 -25.74 -18.59 9.90
CA VAL A 265 -25.91 -19.20 11.23
C VAL A 265 -26.70 -18.33 12.21
N THR A 266 -26.73 -17.01 11.99
CA THR A 266 -27.34 -16.05 12.92
C THR A 266 -28.84 -15.92 12.71
N PRO A 267 -29.67 -16.05 13.77
CA PRO A 267 -31.11 -15.82 13.69
C PRO A 267 -31.44 -14.38 13.27
N SER A 268 -32.48 -14.20 12.44
CA SER A 268 -32.91 -12.86 11.96
C SER A 268 -33.65 -12.03 13.03
N GLY A 269 -34.05 -12.65 14.15
CA GLY A 269 -34.84 -11.98 15.17
C GLY A 269 -36.35 -11.83 14.83
N THR A 270 -36.80 -12.34 13.67
CA THR A 270 -38.19 -12.22 13.22
C THR A 270 -39.12 -13.32 13.77
N GLY A 271 -38.66 -14.18 14.66
CA GLY A 271 -39.45 -15.17 15.38
C GLY A 271 -39.75 -16.49 14.64
N ASN A 272 -39.32 -16.62 13.38
CA ASN A 272 -39.50 -17.83 12.57
C ASN A 272 -38.15 -18.40 12.29
N ASP A 273 -37.64 -19.41 12.76
CA ASP A 273 -36.31 -20.06 12.52
C ASP A 273 -35.45 -19.50 11.34
N GLN A 274 -35.85 -18.34 10.84
CA GLN A 274 -35.25 -17.58 9.73
C GLN A 274 -33.87 -17.06 10.14
N LYS A 275 -32.90 -17.27 9.29
CA LYS A 275 -31.53 -16.72 9.46
C LYS A 275 -31.38 -15.36 8.77
N MET A 276 -30.34 -14.63 9.13
CA MET A 276 -30.02 -13.33 8.48
C MET A 276 -29.88 -13.49 6.96
N ILE A 277 -29.33 -14.61 6.49
CA ILE A 277 -29.18 -14.89 5.04
C ILE A 277 -30.52 -14.98 4.29
N ASP A 278 -31.62 -15.32 4.97
CA ASP A 278 -32.95 -15.46 4.37
C ASP A 278 -33.70 -14.12 4.28
N VAL A 279 -33.16 -13.06 4.87
CA VAL A 279 -33.78 -11.74 4.90
C VAL A 279 -33.56 -11.04 3.55
N PRO A 280 -34.61 -10.59 2.82
CA PRO A 280 -34.47 -10.08 1.45
C PRO A 280 -33.52 -8.90 1.30
N TRP A 281 -33.51 -7.94 2.23
CA TRP A 281 -32.59 -6.81 2.13
C TRP A 281 -31.14 -7.23 2.38
N VAL A 282 -30.87 -8.22 3.25
CA VAL A 282 -29.55 -8.77 3.49
C VAL A 282 -29.04 -9.45 2.22
N GLN A 283 -29.88 -10.25 1.54
CA GLN A 283 -29.52 -10.87 0.26
C GLN A 283 -29.19 -9.84 -0.80
N ALA A 284 -29.98 -8.75 -0.91
CA ALA A 284 -29.73 -7.67 -1.86
C ALA A 284 -28.41 -6.95 -1.55
N ASP A 285 -28.09 -6.68 -0.30
CA ASP A 285 -26.88 -6.01 0.13
C ASP A 285 -25.63 -6.89 -0.06
N LEU A 286 -25.71 -8.19 0.23
CA LEU A 286 -24.64 -9.14 -0.06
C LEU A 286 -24.39 -9.27 -1.58
N ALA A 287 -25.46 -9.36 -2.39
CA ALA A 287 -25.37 -9.41 -3.84
C ALA A 287 -24.76 -8.13 -4.42
N LYS A 288 -25.15 -6.95 -3.91
CA LYS A 288 -24.56 -5.65 -4.28
C LYS A 288 -23.08 -5.60 -3.94
N SER A 289 -22.70 -6.03 -2.74
CA SER A 289 -21.29 -6.08 -2.31
C SER A 289 -20.47 -6.97 -3.22
N HIS A 290 -20.97 -8.15 -3.55
CA HIS A 290 -20.31 -9.09 -4.48
C HIS A 290 -20.11 -8.47 -5.86
N ALA A 291 -21.14 -7.83 -6.43
CA ALA A 291 -21.05 -7.18 -7.74
C ALA A 291 -20.04 -6.03 -7.76
N LEU A 292 -19.96 -5.24 -6.68
CA LEU A 292 -18.97 -4.16 -6.56
C LEU A 292 -17.54 -4.71 -6.50
N LEU A 293 -17.31 -5.77 -5.74
CA LEU A 293 -15.99 -6.41 -5.61
C LEU A 293 -15.58 -7.10 -6.91
N ASP A 294 -16.49 -7.76 -7.61
CA ASP A 294 -16.22 -8.32 -8.94
C ASP A 294 -15.81 -7.23 -9.94
N ALA A 295 -16.47 -6.07 -9.91
CA ALA A 295 -16.10 -4.95 -10.76
C ALA A 295 -14.68 -4.44 -10.43
N ILE A 296 -14.34 -4.27 -9.14
CA ILE A 296 -12.99 -3.89 -8.70
C ILE A 296 -11.97 -4.90 -9.21
N ARG A 297 -12.20 -6.19 -8.98
CA ARG A 297 -11.31 -7.28 -9.38
C ARG A 297 -11.07 -7.28 -10.90
N LEU A 298 -12.11 -7.16 -11.70
CA LEU A 298 -11.99 -7.11 -13.16
C LEU A 298 -11.21 -5.88 -13.64
N MET A 299 -11.45 -4.72 -13.04
CA MET A 299 -10.71 -3.49 -13.37
C MET A 299 -9.23 -3.62 -13.00
N THR A 300 -8.94 -4.19 -11.83
CA THR A 300 -7.56 -4.39 -11.38
C THR A 300 -6.84 -5.45 -12.20
N TRP A 301 -7.54 -6.52 -12.60
CA TRP A 301 -6.99 -7.53 -13.50
C TRP A 301 -6.65 -6.95 -14.87
N LYS A 302 -7.52 -6.09 -15.42
CA LYS A 302 -7.24 -5.33 -16.66
C LYS A 302 -6.00 -4.45 -16.49
N LEU A 303 -5.86 -3.79 -15.33
CA LEU A 303 -4.71 -2.96 -15.00
C LEU A 303 -3.40 -3.79 -14.97
N ALA A 304 -3.41 -4.93 -14.25
CA ALA A 304 -2.25 -5.82 -14.17
C ALA A 304 -1.81 -6.31 -15.56
N LYS A 305 -2.78 -6.62 -16.43
CA LYS A 305 -2.48 -6.97 -17.82
C LYS A 305 -1.89 -5.79 -18.60
N ALA A 306 -2.42 -4.59 -18.45
CA ALA A 306 -1.88 -3.40 -19.11
C ALA A 306 -0.43 -3.09 -18.67
N VAL A 307 -0.09 -3.36 -17.40
CA VAL A 307 1.31 -3.29 -16.92
C VAL A 307 2.18 -4.32 -17.60
N SER A 308 1.73 -5.58 -17.66
CA SER A 308 2.47 -6.66 -18.33
C SER A 308 2.69 -6.37 -19.82
N ASP A 309 1.74 -5.74 -20.48
CA ASP A 309 1.78 -5.38 -21.89
C ASP A 309 2.48 -4.02 -22.15
N ASN A 310 2.92 -3.33 -21.10
CA ASN A 310 3.49 -1.97 -21.13
C ASN A 310 2.58 -0.93 -21.83
N THR A 311 1.26 -1.03 -21.62
CA THR A 311 0.23 -0.18 -22.22
C THR A 311 -0.53 0.67 -21.18
N LEU A 312 -0.08 0.65 -19.91
CA LEU A 312 -0.76 1.37 -18.84
C LEU A 312 -0.72 2.87 -19.04
N GLY A 313 -1.90 3.50 -19.10
CA GLY A 313 -2.06 4.95 -19.09
C GLY A 313 -2.35 5.51 -17.68
N PRO A 314 -2.02 6.80 -17.43
CA PRO A 314 -2.25 7.42 -16.12
C PRO A 314 -3.74 7.53 -15.76
N ALA A 315 -4.62 7.65 -16.75
CA ALA A 315 -6.05 7.74 -16.53
C ALA A 315 -6.64 6.41 -16.05
N GLU A 316 -6.19 5.28 -16.62
CA GLU A 316 -6.66 3.96 -16.21
C GLU A 316 -6.26 3.62 -14.77
N ALA A 317 -5.00 3.84 -14.41
CA ALA A 317 -4.52 3.64 -13.04
C ALA A 317 -5.30 4.51 -12.04
N SER A 318 -5.52 5.79 -12.38
CA SER A 318 -6.28 6.72 -11.56
C SER A 318 -7.74 6.32 -11.41
N GLY A 319 -8.39 5.86 -12.49
CA GLY A 319 -9.78 5.41 -12.50
C GLY A 319 -10.00 4.18 -11.59
N VAL A 320 -9.10 3.20 -11.66
CA VAL A 320 -9.15 2.01 -10.81
C VAL A 320 -8.94 2.38 -9.34
N LYS A 321 -8.01 3.30 -9.04
CA LYS A 321 -7.78 3.77 -7.69
C LYS A 321 -9.01 4.46 -7.09
N VAL A 322 -9.65 5.37 -7.83
CA VAL A 322 -10.87 6.07 -7.37
C VAL A 322 -12.00 5.06 -7.13
N PHE A 323 -12.32 4.25 -8.14
CA PHE A 323 -13.41 3.30 -8.04
C PHE A 323 -13.16 2.27 -6.93
N GLY A 324 -11.99 1.65 -6.90
CA GLY A 324 -11.65 0.60 -5.95
C GLY A 324 -11.72 1.08 -4.50
N THR A 325 -11.10 2.23 -4.19
CA THR A 325 -11.06 2.73 -2.81
C THR A 325 -12.44 3.18 -2.30
N GLU A 326 -13.22 3.86 -3.13
CA GLU A 326 -14.56 4.31 -2.73
C GLU A 326 -15.55 3.16 -2.62
N LYS A 327 -15.47 2.17 -3.53
CA LYS A 327 -16.36 1.01 -3.47
C LYS A 327 -16.00 0.06 -2.35
N ALA A 328 -14.74 -0.09 -1.99
CA ALA A 328 -14.35 -0.80 -0.77
C ALA A 328 -14.95 -0.16 0.49
N VAL A 329 -14.89 1.18 0.62
CA VAL A 329 -15.54 1.90 1.72
C VAL A 329 -17.06 1.70 1.71
N GLU A 330 -17.70 1.70 0.53
CA GLU A 330 -19.14 1.44 0.39
C GLU A 330 -19.47 0.00 0.86
N VAL A 331 -18.69 -0.99 0.44
CA VAL A 331 -18.89 -2.39 0.85
C VAL A 331 -18.77 -2.53 2.37
N TYR A 332 -17.74 -1.95 3.00
CA TYR A 332 -17.62 -2.02 4.46
C TYR A 332 -18.81 -1.41 5.18
N ARG A 333 -19.38 -0.30 4.68
CA ARG A 333 -20.61 0.29 5.24
C ARG A 333 -21.81 -0.63 5.09
N ILE A 334 -21.94 -1.34 3.97
CA ILE A 334 -22.99 -2.33 3.74
C ILE A 334 -22.81 -3.49 4.73
N LEU A 335 -21.60 -4.04 4.88
CA LEU A 335 -21.32 -5.11 5.82
C LEU A 335 -21.62 -4.70 7.27
N GLN A 336 -21.26 -3.47 7.66
CA GLN A 336 -21.62 -2.91 8.97
C GLN A 336 -23.14 -2.81 9.15
N GLY A 337 -23.88 -2.40 8.11
CA GLY A 337 -25.34 -2.36 8.12
C GLY A 337 -25.96 -3.73 8.34
N ILE A 338 -25.44 -4.78 7.69
CA ILE A 338 -25.90 -6.17 7.85
C ILE A 338 -25.65 -6.67 9.28
N LEU A 339 -24.46 -6.42 9.83
CA LEU A 339 -24.10 -6.82 11.19
C LEU A 339 -24.83 -6.02 12.27
N GLY A 340 -25.30 -4.79 11.94
CA GLY A 340 -25.96 -3.91 12.88
C GLY A 340 -25.05 -3.41 14.01
N PRO A 341 -25.56 -3.22 15.25
CA PRO A 341 -24.79 -2.61 16.34
C PRO A 341 -23.50 -3.34 16.70
N VAL A 342 -23.41 -4.66 16.53
CA VAL A 342 -22.19 -5.44 16.84
C VAL A 342 -21.04 -5.14 15.89
N SER A 343 -21.33 -4.51 14.75
CA SER A 343 -20.30 -4.11 13.76
C SER A 343 -19.34 -3.01 14.27
N HIS A 344 -19.66 -2.35 15.38
CA HIS A 344 -18.86 -1.30 15.99
C HIS A 344 -18.00 -1.81 17.15
N LEU A 345 -18.09 -3.10 17.47
CA LEU A 345 -17.28 -3.70 18.53
C LEU A 345 -15.90 -4.04 18.00
N ARG A 346 -14.89 -3.57 18.72
CA ARG A 346 -13.47 -3.84 18.40
C ARG A 346 -13.06 -5.23 18.84
N GLU A 347 -11.94 -5.69 18.30
CA GLU A 347 -11.27 -6.91 18.72
C GLU A 347 -11.12 -6.96 20.26
N GLY A 348 -11.42 -8.13 20.85
CA GLY A 348 -11.37 -8.33 22.30
C GLY A 348 -12.56 -7.79 23.08
N SER A 349 -13.50 -7.06 22.45
CA SER A 349 -14.73 -6.63 23.11
C SER A 349 -15.69 -7.80 23.25
N GLU A 350 -16.40 -7.87 24.39
CA GLU A 350 -17.47 -8.87 24.59
C GLU A 350 -18.55 -8.71 23.51
N GLY A 351 -18.93 -9.80 22.86
CA GLY A 351 -19.91 -9.82 21.77
C GLY A 351 -19.37 -9.39 20.39
N ALA A 352 -18.07 -9.10 20.26
CA ALA A 352 -17.49 -8.80 18.96
C ALA A 352 -17.61 -10.01 18.01
N VAL A 353 -18.16 -9.79 16.81
CA VAL A 353 -18.29 -10.79 15.76
C VAL A 353 -17.17 -10.62 14.75
N ILE A 354 -16.80 -11.73 14.08
CA ILE A 354 -15.73 -11.74 13.06
C ILE A 354 -14.46 -11.04 13.63
N HIS A 355 -14.16 -11.29 14.90
CA HIS A 355 -13.02 -10.72 15.62
C HIS A 355 -12.89 -9.19 15.54
N GLY A 356 -14.00 -8.43 15.31
CA GLY A 356 -13.96 -6.97 15.14
C GLY A 356 -13.30 -6.50 13.84
N GLU A 357 -12.98 -7.41 12.92
CA GLU A 357 -12.24 -7.06 11.69
C GLU A 357 -13.04 -6.15 10.74
N VAL A 358 -14.37 -6.26 10.72
CA VAL A 358 -15.21 -5.36 9.89
C VAL A 358 -15.14 -3.92 10.42
N GLU A 359 -15.17 -3.72 11.75
CA GLU A 359 -14.97 -2.40 12.38
C GLU A 359 -13.61 -1.82 11.98
N ARG A 360 -12.55 -2.58 12.18
CA ARG A 360 -11.19 -2.18 11.88
C ARG A 360 -11.01 -1.82 10.41
N ALA A 361 -11.46 -2.69 9.50
CA ALA A 361 -11.33 -2.48 8.06
C ALA A 361 -12.13 -1.25 7.59
N ALA A 362 -13.36 -1.06 8.08
CA ALA A 362 -14.19 0.10 7.75
C ALA A 362 -13.55 1.42 8.21
N ARG A 363 -12.97 1.42 9.41
CA ARG A 363 -12.28 2.58 9.99
C ARG A 363 -10.97 2.87 9.25
N ALA A 364 -10.18 1.84 8.92
CA ALA A 364 -8.90 1.97 8.23
C ALA A 364 -9.04 2.33 6.75
N ALA A 365 -10.08 1.85 6.05
CA ALA A 365 -10.23 2.02 4.60
C ALA A 365 -10.30 3.49 4.13
N GLN A 366 -10.67 4.42 5.02
CA GLN A 366 -10.79 5.84 4.68
C GLN A 366 -9.47 6.44 4.13
N ILE A 367 -8.32 6.00 4.66
CA ILE A 367 -7.00 6.49 4.23
C ILE A 367 -6.76 6.25 2.74
N ASN A 368 -7.33 5.18 2.18
CA ASN A 368 -7.11 4.80 0.79
C ASN A 368 -7.70 5.80 -0.21
N THR A 369 -8.64 6.66 0.22
CA THR A 369 -9.23 7.69 -0.64
C THR A 369 -8.32 8.91 -0.83
N PHE A 370 -7.31 9.09 0.03
CA PHE A 370 -6.37 10.21 -0.07
C PHE A 370 -4.88 9.79 -0.03
N GLY A 371 -4.53 8.65 0.54
CA GLY A 371 -3.17 8.09 0.46
C GLY A 371 -2.79 7.73 -1.00
N GLY A 372 -1.53 7.91 -1.38
CA GLY A 372 -1.07 7.69 -2.77
C GLY A 372 -1.67 8.67 -3.79
N GLY A 373 -2.09 9.87 -3.32
CA GLY A 373 -2.78 10.92 -4.08
C GLY A 373 -4.30 10.90 -3.91
N VAL A 374 -4.85 12.06 -3.53
CA VAL A 374 -6.29 12.21 -3.22
C VAL A 374 -7.17 11.90 -4.43
N ASN A 375 -8.35 11.31 -4.18
CA ASN A 375 -9.27 10.89 -5.25
C ASN A 375 -9.71 12.03 -6.16
N GLU A 376 -9.77 13.27 -5.65
CA GLU A 376 -10.07 14.48 -6.42
C GLU A 376 -9.02 14.71 -7.52
N ILE A 377 -7.73 14.59 -7.19
CA ILE A 377 -6.63 14.71 -8.17
C ILE A 377 -6.65 13.52 -9.14
N GLN A 378 -6.99 12.31 -8.65
CA GLN A 378 -7.12 11.15 -9.55
C GLN A 378 -8.26 11.35 -10.57
N ARG A 379 -9.40 11.94 -10.16
CA ARG A 379 -10.48 12.30 -11.08
C ARG A 379 -10.06 13.36 -12.08
N GLU A 380 -9.24 14.34 -11.67
CA GLU A 380 -8.67 15.33 -12.59
C GLU A 380 -7.77 14.66 -13.64
N LEU A 381 -6.94 13.69 -13.24
CA LEU A 381 -6.11 12.91 -14.17
C LEU A 381 -6.97 12.09 -15.15
N VAL A 382 -8.05 11.47 -14.68
CA VAL A 382 -9.00 10.77 -15.57
C VAL A 382 -9.62 11.74 -16.57
N SER A 383 -10.05 12.92 -16.10
CA SER A 383 -10.72 13.91 -16.98
C SER A 383 -9.77 14.49 -18.02
N THR A 384 -8.54 14.81 -17.64
CA THR A 384 -7.56 15.45 -18.54
C THR A 384 -6.85 14.45 -19.43
N ALA A 385 -6.24 13.40 -18.87
CA ALA A 385 -5.47 12.43 -19.63
C ALA A 385 -6.35 11.35 -20.32
N GLY A 386 -7.51 11.02 -19.71
CA GLY A 386 -8.41 9.98 -20.25
C GLY A 386 -9.48 10.54 -21.19
N LEU A 387 -10.09 11.65 -20.85
CA LEU A 387 -11.21 12.24 -21.60
C LEU A 387 -10.79 13.46 -22.43
N GLY A 388 -9.54 13.92 -22.35
CA GLY A 388 -9.05 15.07 -23.09
C GLY A 388 -9.66 16.42 -22.67
N LEU A 389 -10.24 16.49 -21.45
CA LEU A 389 -10.83 17.73 -20.97
C LEU A 389 -9.74 18.74 -20.61
N VAL A 390 -10.03 20.02 -20.83
CA VAL A 390 -9.09 21.11 -20.49
C VAL A 390 -9.00 21.23 -18.96
N ARG A 391 -7.77 21.29 -18.45
CA ARG A 391 -7.52 21.55 -17.04
C ARG A 391 -8.06 22.94 -16.68
N SER A 392 -8.90 23.04 -15.64
CA SER A 392 -9.31 24.35 -15.18
C SER A 392 -8.10 25.08 -14.60
N THR A 393 -7.78 26.23 -15.15
CA THR A 393 -6.80 27.15 -14.55
C THR A 393 -7.44 27.74 -13.29
N ARG A 394 -6.95 27.33 -12.12
CA ARG A 394 -7.24 28.02 -10.87
C ARG A 394 -6.28 29.18 -10.67
#